data_7c6eba8dccd6635df15be29de7bfb83c
#
_entry.id   7c6eba8dccd6635df15be29de7bfb83c
#
_cell.length_a   1.000
_cell.length_b   1.000
_cell.length_c   1.000
_cell.angle_alpha   90.00
_cell.angle_beta   90.00
_cell.angle_gamma   90.00
#
_symmetry.space_group_name_H-M   'P 1'
#
loop_
_entity.id
_entity.type
_entity.pdbx_description
1 polymer ?
#
loop_
_entity_poly.entity_id
_entity_poly.type
_entity_poly.pdbx_seq_one_letter_code
_entity_poly.pdbx_strand_id
1 'polypeptide(L)'
;MKFIDNIDINQYTDFILQNDYCTIFQSPEWTQIKDNWDFKRVGVVDDNNNLLATAQILIRKGMWYLPRGPLLDYNNIELLNYFLENLAKYARKNKAKLVKIDIPKPLNNGRLEVFNKESENLVDKNILNAFKSNKFSHRGLTMKMSDTIQPRFNAVTMLEDFPEKLPKHTKRLLKDVDKR
;
A
#
# COMPACT_ATOMS: atom_id res chain seq x y z
N MET A 1 15.88 -16.60 0.17
CA MET A 1 14.58 -15.95 -0.11
C MET A 1 13.99 -16.48 -1.40
N LYS A 2 12.65 -16.70 -1.47
CA LYS A 2 11.93 -17.21 -2.64
C LYS A 2 10.68 -16.35 -2.88
N PHE A 3 10.46 -15.92 -4.13
CA PHE A 3 9.22 -15.25 -4.54
C PHE A 3 8.14 -16.28 -4.84
N ILE A 4 6.93 -16.05 -4.31
CA ILE A 4 5.78 -16.94 -4.46
C ILE A 4 4.55 -16.17 -4.94
N ASP A 5 3.67 -16.84 -5.69
CA ASP A 5 2.42 -16.30 -6.23
C ASP A 5 1.19 -17.11 -5.80
N ASN A 6 1.39 -18.04 -4.88
CA ASN A 6 0.35 -18.78 -4.19
C ASN A 6 0.64 -18.75 -2.69
N ILE A 7 -0.09 -17.93 -1.96
CA ILE A 7 0.06 -17.75 -0.52
C ILE A 7 -1.20 -18.31 0.14
N ASP A 8 -1.01 -19.11 1.17
CA ASP A 8 -2.13 -19.55 2.02
C ASP A 8 -2.83 -18.33 2.63
N ILE A 9 -4.15 -18.32 2.62
CA ILE A 9 -4.94 -17.15 3.03
C ILE A 9 -4.77 -16.82 4.51
N ASN A 10 -4.60 -17.83 5.37
CA ASN A 10 -4.39 -17.61 6.79
C ASN A 10 -2.99 -17.01 7.02
N GLN A 11 -1.96 -17.59 6.38
CA GLN A 11 -0.60 -17.04 6.44
C GLN A 11 -0.54 -15.60 5.93
N TYR A 12 -1.26 -15.29 4.83
CA TYR A 12 -1.38 -13.93 4.31
C TYR A 12 -2.02 -13.00 5.34
N THR A 13 -3.16 -13.41 5.90
CA THR A 13 -3.93 -12.61 6.85
C THR A 13 -3.14 -12.35 8.13
N ASP A 14 -2.50 -13.37 8.69
CA ASP A 14 -1.66 -13.23 9.87
C ASP A 14 -0.50 -12.25 9.65
N PHE A 15 0.15 -12.33 8.48
CA PHE A 15 1.23 -11.41 8.13
C PHE A 15 0.77 -9.97 8.02
N ILE A 16 -0.34 -9.72 7.33
CA ILE A 16 -0.82 -8.34 7.13
C ILE A 16 -1.29 -7.71 8.44
N LEU A 17 -1.91 -8.48 9.33
CA LEU A 17 -2.39 -7.98 10.63
C LEU A 17 -1.24 -7.60 11.58
N GLN A 18 -0.07 -8.22 11.42
CA GLN A 18 1.12 -7.91 12.21
C GLN A 18 1.98 -6.80 11.59
N ASN A 19 1.64 -6.31 10.39
CA ASN A 19 2.43 -5.31 9.69
C ASN A 19 1.94 -3.89 9.99
N ASP A 20 2.82 -3.03 10.49
CA ASP A 20 2.51 -1.64 10.86
C ASP A 20 1.95 -0.78 9.73
N TYR A 21 2.21 -1.17 8.49
CA TYR A 21 1.72 -0.48 7.29
C TYR A 21 0.43 -1.08 6.73
N CYS A 22 -0.18 -2.03 7.42
CA CYS A 22 -1.41 -2.65 6.95
C CYS A 22 -2.54 -1.63 6.81
N THR A 23 -3.27 -1.74 5.72
CA THR A 23 -4.49 -0.99 5.46
C THR A 23 -5.55 -1.90 4.86
N ILE A 24 -6.81 -1.49 4.90
CA ILE A 24 -7.93 -2.21 4.28
C ILE A 24 -7.68 -2.56 2.80
N PHE A 25 -6.86 -1.77 2.09
CA PHE A 25 -6.55 -2.02 0.66
C PHE A 25 -5.74 -3.29 0.42
N GLN A 26 -5.07 -3.79 1.46
CA GLN A 26 -4.33 -5.07 1.42
C GLN A 26 -5.10 -6.20 2.10
N SER A 27 -6.30 -5.95 2.66
CA SER A 27 -7.11 -7.01 3.25
C SER A 27 -7.76 -7.91 2.19
N PRO A 28 -8.04 -9.18 2.50
CA PRO A 28 -8.78 -10.07 1.62
C PRO A 28 -10.16 -9.54 1.22
N GLU A 29 -10.85 -8.85 2.15
CA GLU A 29 -12.20 -8.30 1.96
C GLU A 29 -12.23 -7.20 0.90
N TRP A 30 -11.11 -6.48 0.70
CA TRP A 30 -11.04 -5.44 -0.32
C TRP A 30 -11.29 -5.98 -1.73
N THR A 31 -10.95 -7.23 -2.01
CA THR A 31 -11.21 -7.85 -3.30
C THR A 31 -12.70 -8.09 -3.54
N GLN A 32 -13.49 -8.27 -2.49
CA GLN A 32 -14.95 -8.42 -2.59
C GLN A 32 -15.62 -7.09 -2.92
N ILE A 33 -15.08 -5.96 -2.37
CA ILE A 33 -15.58 -4.61 -2.69
C ILE A 33 -15.20 -4.23 -4.14
N LYS A 34 -14.08 -4.75 -4.64
CA LYS A 34 -13.58 -4.52 -6.01
C LYS A 34 -13.97 -5.65 -6.95
N ASP A 35 -15.23 -6.05 -6.94
CA ASP A 35 -15.82 -7.17 -7.69
C ASP A 35 -15.59 -7.12 -9.21
N ASN A 36 -15.34 -5.93 -9.76
CA ASN A 36 -15.04 -5.71 -11.17
C ASN A 36 -13.54 -5.68 -11.50
N TRP A 37 -12.67 -6.15 -10.57
CA TRP A 37 -11.24 -6.33 -10.73
C TRP A 37 -10.87 -7.77 -10.41
N ASP A 38 -10.00 -8.36 -11.22
CA ASP A 38 -9.29 -9.58 -10.84
C ASP A 38 -8.23 -9.24 -9.78
N PHE A 39 -7.74 -10.24 -9.07
CA PHE A 39 -6.67 -10.03 -8.09
C PHE A 39 -5.67 -11.18 -8.06
N LYS A 40 -4.49 -10.89 -7.56
CA LYS A 40 -3.44 -11.86 -7.20
C LYS A 40 -2.82 -11.46 -5.87
N ARG A 41 -2.30 -12.44 -5.14
CA ARG A 41 -1.43 -12.22 -3.97
C ARG A 41 -0.08 -12.81 -4.26
N VAL A 42 0.97 -12.03 -4.01
CA VAL A 42 2.36 -12.42 -4.21
C VAL A 42 3.15 -12.13 -2.95
N GLY A 43 4.22 -12.86 -2.72
CA GLY A 43 5.05 -12.65 -1.55
C GLY A 43 6.47 -13.11 -1.74
N VAL A 44 7.27 -12.84 -0.73
CA VAL A 44 8.62 -13.37 -0.54
C VAL A 44 8.65 -14.14 0.76
N VAL A 45 9.18 -15.35 0.72
CA VAL A 45 9.38 -16.20 1.90
C VAL A 45 10.86 -16.46 2.14
N ASP A 46 11.19 -16.75 3.39
CA ASP A 46 12.49 -17.28 3.80
C ASP A 46 12.63 -18.79 3.49
N ASP A 47 13.72 -19.39 3.91
CA ASP A 47 14.01 -20.81 3.69
C ASP A 47 13.12 -21.72 4.58
N ASN A 48 12.45 -21.18 5.58
CA ASN A 48 11.49 -21.86 6.45
C ASN A 48 10.04 -21.63 6.01
N ASN A 49 9.81 -21.01 4.85
CA ASN A 49 8.49 -20.62 4.34
C ASN A 49 7.77 -19.51 5.15
N ASN A 50 8.45 -18.77 6.00
CA ASN A 50 7.85 -17.60 6.65
C ASN A 50 7.76 -16.44 5.67
N LEU A 51 6.63 -15.73 5.63
CA LEU A 51 6.47 -14.53 4.82
C LEU A 51 7.38 -13.40 5.35
N LEU A 52 8.14 -12.80 4.44
CA LEU A 52 8.96 -11.61 4.67
C LEU A 52 8.33 -10.37 4.01
N ALA A 53 7.61 -10.56 2.93
CA ALA A 53 6.93 -9.52 2.18
C ALA A 53 5.69 -10.06 1.48
N THR A 54 4.66 -9.23 1.32
CA THR A 54 3.49 -9.59 0.51
C THR A 54 2.85 -8.38 -0.14
N ALA A 55 2.08 -8.62 -1.20
CA ALA A 55 1.20 -7.62 -1.81
C ALA A 55 -0.04 -8.27 -2.42
N GLN A 56 -1.19 -7.62 -2.20
CA GLN A 56 -2.40 -7.84 -2.97
C GLN A 56 -2.37 -6.92 -4.19
N ILE A 57 -2.58 -7.50 -5.36
CA ILE A 57 -2.52 -6.84 -6.66
C ILE A 57 -3.92 -6.86 -7.25
N LEU A 58 -4.47 -5.70 -7.54
CA LEU A 58 -5.70 -5.56 -8.30
C LEU A 58 -5.37 -5.49 -9.79
N ILE A 59 -6.14 -6.21 -10.62
CA ILE A 59 -5.86 -6.35 -12.05
C ILE A 59 -7.09 -5.93 -12.86
N ARG A 60 -6.87 -4.97 -13.79
CA ARG A 60 -7.93 -4.55 -14.70
C ARG A 60 -7.35 -4.08 -16.04
N LYS A 61 -7.83 -4.65 -17.16
CA LYS A 61 -7.43 -4.26 -18.53
C LYS A 61 -5.90 -4.24 -18.75
N GLY A 62 -5.18 -5.15 -18.09
CA GLY A 62 -3.72 -5.26 -18.17
C GLY A 62 -2.97 -4.31 -17.22
N MET A 63 -3.63 -3.46 -16.48
CA MET A 63 -3.06 -2.70 -15.37
C MET A 63 -3.04 -3.56 -14.11
N TRP A 64 -1.89 -3.62 -13.47
CA TRP A 64 -1.65 -4.22 -12.17
C TRP A 64 -1.44 -3.10 -11.15
N TYR A 65 -2.27 -3.05 -10.15
CA TYR A 65 -2.21 -2.00 -9.12
C TYR A 65 -2.03 -2.60 -7.74
N LEU A 66 -0.99 -2.16 -7.03
CA LEU A 66 -0.70 -2.51 -5.66
C LEU A 66 -1.13 -1.34 -4.75
N PRO A 67 -2.37 -1.29 -4.28
CA PRO A 67 -2.83 -0.20 -3.41
C PRO A 67 -2.23 -0.37 -2.02
N ARG A 68 -1.51 0.64 -1.54
CA ARG A 68 -0.85 0.61 -0.22
C ARG A 68 -0.04 -0.66 0.01
N GLY A 69 0.73 -1.04 -1.00
CA GLY A 69 1.62 -2.20 -0.96
C GLY A 69 2.89 -1.98 -1.78
N PRO A 70 3.87 -2.89 -1.67
CA PRO A 70 3.88 -4.10 -0.85
C PRO A 70 3.95 -3.81 0.65
N LEU A 71 3.57 -4.80 1.48
CA LEU A 71 3.79 -4.83 2.91
C LEU A 71 5.10 -5.58 3.19
N LEU A 72 6.07 -4.89 3.76
CA LEU A 72 7.39 -5.41 4.12
C LEU A 72 8.09 -4.44 5.08
N ASP A 73 9.22 -4.85 5.64
CA ASP A 73 10.11 -3.91 6.34
C ASP A 73 10.86 -3.04 5.31
N TYR A 74 10.47 -1.78 5.20
CA TYR A 74 11.08 -0.81 4.29
C TYR A 74 12.51 -0.39 4.67
N ASN A 75 12.99 -0.76 5.86
CA ASN A 75 14.40 -0.56 6.23
C ASN A 75 15.27 -1.68 5.63
N ASN A 76 14.69 -2.81 5.27
CA ASN A 76 15.38 -3.90 4.56
C ASN A 76 15.36 -3.65 3.05
N ILE A 77 16.34 -2.86 2.58
CA ILE A 77 16.46 -2.49 1.16
C ILE A 77 16.78 -3.70 0.27
N GLU A 78 17.46 -4.71 0.78
CA GLU A 78 17.70 -5.96 0.05
C GLU A 78 16.40 -6.69 -0.24
N LEU A 79 15.53 -6.85 0.76
CA LEU A 79 14.22 -7.45 0.60
C LEU A 79 13.35 -6.67 -0.39
N LEU A 80 13.36 -5.33 -0.28
CA LEU A 80 12.61 -4.46 -1.21
C LEU A 80 13.09 -4.65 -2.65
N ASN A 81 14.41 -4.65 -2.90
CA ASN A 81 14.98 -4.89 -4.23
C ASN A 81 14.59 -6.27 -4.76
N TYR A 82 14.72 -7.31 -3.94
CA TYR A 82 14.35 -8.67 -4.31
C TYR A 82 12.87 -8.78 -4.70
N PHE A 83 11.98 -8.17 -3.89
CA PHE A 83 10.56 -8.13 -4.18
C PHE A 83 10.26 -7.43 -5.50
N LEU A 84 10.80 -6.22 -5.72
CA LEU A 84 10.54 -5.41 -6.93
C LEU A 84 11.06 -6.08 -8.20
N GLU A 85 12.26 -6.68 -8.16
CA GLU A 85 12.84 -7.41 -9.29
C GLU A 85 11.94 -8.59 -9.70
N ASN A 86 11.55 -9.40 -8.72
CA ASN A 86 10.72 -10.57 -8.99
C ASN A 86 9.28 -10.21 -9.38
N LEU A 87 8.70 -9.16 -8.79
CA LEU A 87 7.42 -8.61 -9.21
C LEU A 87 7.47 -8.17 -10.69
N ALA A 88 8.53 -7.48 -11.10
CA ALA A 88 8.68 -7.03 -12.48
C ALA A 88 8.81 -8.22 -13.45
N LYS A 89 9.56 -9.27 -13.08
CA LYS A 89 9.66 -10.52 -13.85
C LYS A 89 8.30 -11.22 -13.94
N TYR A 90 7.61 -11.34 -12.82
CA TYR A 90 6.30 -11.98 -12.72
C TYR A 90 5.24 -11.24 -13.54
N ALA A 91 5.20 -9.91 -13.45
CA ALA A 91 4.28 -9.09 -14.22
C ALA A 91 4.49 -9.23 -15.74
N ARG A 92 5.76 -9.23 -16.20
CA ARG A 92 6.08 -9.47 -17.63
C ARG A 92 5.65 -10.85 -18.10
N LYS A 93 5.92 -11.90 -17.32
CA LYS A 93 5.50 -13.28 -17.61
C LYS A 93 3.99 -13.37 -17.78
N ASN A 94 3.23 -12.62 -16.98
CA ASN A 94 1.77 -12.56 -17.02
C ASN A 94 1.21 -11.46 -17.96
N LYS A 95 2.04 -10.90 -18.84
CA LYS A 95 1.65 -9.91 -19.86
C LYS A 95 1.01 -8.64 -19.30
N ALA A 96 1.41 -8.21 -18.08
CA ALA A 96 0.98 -6.93 -17.54
C ALA A 96 1.48 -5.78 -18.43
N LYS A 97 0.58 -4.85 -18.77
CA LYS A 97 0.90 -3.65 -19.57
C LYS A 97 1.48 -2.53 -18.72
N LEU A 98 1.05 -2.45 -17.47
CA LEU A 98 1.44 -1.44 -16.50
C LEU A 98 1.41 -2.04 -15.10
N VAL A 99 2.44 -1.78 -14.31
CA VAL A 99 2.45 -2.04 -12.87
C VAL A 99 2.48 -0.70 -12.15
N LYS A 100 1.46 -0.43 -11.33
CA LYS A 100 1.36 0.76 -10.50
C LYS A 100 1.48 0.37 -9.04
N ILE A 101 2.39 1.03 -8.33
CA ILE A 101 2.67 0.76 -6.92
C ILE A 101 2.43 2.04 -6.13
N ASP A 102 1.69 1.93 -5.05
CA ASP A 102 1.44 3.00 -4.08
C ASP A 102 1.84 2.49 -2.70
N ILE A 103 3.05 2.86 -2.25
CA ILE A 103 3.62 2.33 -1.01
C ILE A 103 2.92 2.92 0.22
N PRO A 104 2.76 2.14 1.30
CA PRO A 104 2.08 2.58 2.52
C PRO A 104 2.96 3.40 3.46
N LYS A 105 4.29 3.35 3.30
CA LYS A 105 5.24 4.05 4.19
C LYS A 105 5.00 5.56 4.16
N PRO A 106 4.62 6.19 5.27
CA PRO A 106 4.43 7.64 5.32
C PRO A 106 5.78 8.34 5.15
N LEU A 107 5.78 9.49 4.49
CA LEU A 107 6.96 10.35 4.43
C LEU A 107 7.19 11.04 5.77
N ASN A 108 6.12 11.46 6.41
CA ASN A 108 6.13 12.10 7.71
C ASN A 108 4.76 11.94 8.40
N ASN A 109 4.79 11.90 9.74
CA ASN A 109 3.63 11.96 10.60
C ASN A 109 3.75 13.20 11.49
N GLY A 110 2.75 14.06 11.48
CA GLY A 110 2.76 15.26 12.29
C GLY A 110 1.59 16.20 12.04
N ARG A 111 1.62 17.36 12.68
CA ARG A 111 0.61 18.39 12.47
C ARG A 111 0.82 19.08 11.12
N LEU A 112 -0.26 19.46 10.46
CA LEU A 112 -0.25 20.06 9.13
C LEU A 112 0.62 21.33 9.05
N GLU A 113 0.70 22.08 10.13
CA GLU A 113 1.46 23.34 10.23
C GLU A 113 2.98 23.14 10.04
N VAL A 114 3.47 21.92 10.22
CA VAL A 114 4.89 21.55 10.06
C VAL A 114 5.22 21.17 8.62
N PHE A 115 4.21 20.92 7.77
CA PHE A 115 4.43 20.55 6.38
C PHE A 115 4.67 21.80 5.52
N ASN A 116 5.93 22.10 5.30
CA ASN A 116 6.39 23.15 4.38
C ASN A 116 7.03 22.54 3.11
N LYS A 117 7.56 23.38 2.23
CA LYS A 117 8.25 22.95 1.00
C LYS A 117 9.47 22.03 1.25
N GLU A 118 10.08 22.11 2.42
CA GLU A 118 11.22 21.27 2.82
C GLU A 118 10.81 19.81 3.04
N SER A 119 9.53 19.53 3.26
CA SER A 119 9.01 18.16 3.37
C SER A 119 9.18 17.32 2.09
N GLU A 120 9.46 17.94 0.95
CA GLU A 120 9.80 17.21 -0.29
C GLU A 120 11.17 16.51 -0.20
N ASN A 121 12.06 16.97 0.67
CA ASN A 121 13.38 16.36 0.92
C ASN A 121 13.30 15.10 1.82
N LEU A 122 12.13 14.80 2.38
CA LEU A 122 11.92 13.66 3.28
C LEU A 122 11.72 12.33 2.55
N VAL A 123 11.74 12.31 1.22
CA VAL A 123 11.65 11.08 0.45
C VAL A 123 12.90 10.25 0.72
N ASP A 124 12.70 9.03 1.22
CA ASP A 124 13.79 8.10 1.48
C ASP A 124 14.50 7.75 0.16
N LYS A 125 15.73 8.27 0.01
CA LYS A 125 16.54 8.08 -1.20
C LYS A 125 16.86 6.61 -1.47
N ASN A 126 17.00 5.79 -0.44
CA ASN A 126 17.30 4.37 -0.60
C ASN A 126 16.10 3.64 -1.21
N ILE A 127 14.89 3.94 -0.73
CA ILE A 127 13.66 3.39 -1.31
C ILE A 127 13.51 3.85 -2.76
N LEU A 128 13.67 5.15 -3.05
CA LEU A 128 13.60 5.65 -4.42
C LEU A 128 14.62 4.98 -5.35
N ASN A 129 15.85 4.78 -4.87
CA ASN A 129 16.90 4.12 -5.64
C ASN A 129 16.55 2.65 -5.90
N ALA A 130 16.00 1.93 -4.91
CA ALA A 130 15.52 0.56 -5.10
C ALA A 130 14.47 0.46 -6.22
N PHE A 131 13.49 1.37 -6.24
CA PHE A 131 12.50 1.43 -7.32
C PHE A 131 13.16 1.74 -8.69
N LYS A 132 14.03 2.74 -8.76
CA LYS A 132 14.72 3.13 -10.00
C LYS A 132 15.60 2.00 -10.55
N SER A 133 16.37 1.33 -9.70
CA SER A 133 17.23 0.20 -10.09
C SER A 133 16.42 -0.96 -10.69
N ASN A 134 15.20 -1.15 -10.21
CA ASN A 134 14.26 -2.13 -10.73
C ASN A 134 13.36 -1.59 -11.87
N LYS A 135 13.75 -0.46 -12.48
CA LYS A 135 13.10 0.15 -13.65
C LYS A 135 11.67 0.68 -13.40
N PHE A 136 11.34 0.98 -12.15
CA PHE A 136 10.14 1.73 -11.82
C PHE A 136 10.45 3.23 -11.82
N SER A 137 9.52 4.02 -12.35
CA SER A 137 9.64 5.48 -12.36
C SER A 137 8.75 6.11 -11.29
N HIS A 138 9.33 7.00 -10.48
CA HIS A 138 8.55 7.81 -9.54
C HIS A 138 7.86 8.96 -10.29
N ARG A 139 6.57 9.13 -10.08
CA ARG A 139 5.77 10.17 -10.76
C ARG A 139 5.72 11.51 -10.03
N GLY A 140 6.53 11.68 -9.01
CA GLY A 140 6.55 12.87 -8.18
C GLY A 140 5.53 12.86 -7.05
N LEU A 141 5.61 13.87 -6.22
CA LEU A 141 4.67 14.12 -5.12
C LEU A 141 3.59 15.08 -5.64
N THR A 142 2.51 14.51 -6.14
CA THR A 142 1.40 15.30 -6.72
C THR A 142 0.55 15.93 -5.62
N MET A 143 0.02 17.14 -5.86
CA MET A 143 -0.85 17.86 -4.92
C MET A 143 -2.33 17.74 -5.29
N LYS A 144 -2.62 17.44 -6.56
CA LYS A 144 -4.00 17.38 -7.03
C LYS A 144 -4.55 15.95 -6.91
N MET A 145 -5.77 15.82 -6.41
CA MET A 145 -6.47 14.53 -6.34
C MET A 145 -6.65 13.88 -7.71
N SER A 146 -6.77 14.67 -8.77
CA SER A 146 -6.86 14.18 -10.16
C SER A 146 -5.62 13.43 -10.63
N ASP A 147 -4.47 13.68 -10.03
CA ASP A 147 -3.18 13.14 -10.47
C ASP A 147 -2.78 11.88 -9.68
N THR A 148 -3.54 11.54 -8.65
CA THR A 148 -3.27 10.40 -7.75
C THR A 148 -4.44 9.44 -7.71
N ILE A 149 -4.17 8.17 -7.41
CA ILE A 149 -5.24 7.20 -7.09
C ILE A 149 -5.61 7.30 -5.61
N GLN A 150 -4.66 7.64 -4.75
CA GLN A 150 -4.83 7.75 -3.31
C GLN A 150 -4.50 9.18 -2.84
N PRO A 151 -5.17 9.68 -1.81
CA PRO A 151 -4.85 10.99 -1.24
C PRO A 151 -3.39 11.01 -0.75
N ARG A 152 -2.68 12.10 -1.05
CA ARG A 152 -1.33 12.34 -0.54
C ARG A 152 -1.30 12.54 0.96
N PHE A 153 -2.32 13.22 1.49
CA PHE A 153 -2.48 13.50 2.90
C PHE A 153 -3.68 12.75 3.46
N ASN A 154 -3.51 12.15 4.62
CA ASN A 154 -4.58 11.49 5.35
C ASN A 154 -4.67 12.12 6.74
N ALA A 155 -5.89 12.40 7.18
CA ALA A 155 -6.17 12.68 8.58
C ALA A 155 -6.40 11.36 9.31
N VAL A 156 -5.77 11.21 10.46
CA VAL A 156 -5.90 10.01 11.29
C VAL A 156 -6.49 10.41 12.63
N THR A 157 -7.47 9.65 13.12
CA THR A 157 -7.99 9.75 14.47
C THR A 157 -7.83 8.41 15.19
N MET A 158 -7.56 8.46 16.48
CA MET A 158 -7.52 7.26 17.30
C MET A 158 -8.94 6.78 17.61
N LEU A 159 -9.16 5.48 17.65
CA LEU A 159 -10.49 4.89 17.92
C LEU A 159 -11.02 5.25 19.30
N GLU A 160 -10.12 5.42 20.29
CA GLU A 160 -10.48 5.85 21.63
C GLU A 160 -11.10 7.26 21.66
N ASP A 161 -10.79 8.06 20.64
CA ASP A 161 -11.31 9.42 20.49
C ASP A 161 -12.63 9.46 19.70
N PHE A 162 -13.06 8.33 19.18
CA PHE A 162 -14.24 8.22 18.32
C PHE A 162 -15.44 7.68 19.14
N PRO A 163 -16.63 8.29 19.04
CA PRO A 163 -16.99 9.51 18.29
C PRO A 163 -16.93 10.81 19.12
N GLU A 164 -16.48 10.74 20.40
CA GLU A 164 -16.64 11.81 21.41
C GLU A 164 -15.93 13.09 21.02
N LYS A 165 -14.74 12.97 20.44
CA LYS A 165 -13.93 14.12 20.03
C LYS A 165 -14.27 14.68 18.63
N LEU A 166 -15.23 14.07 17.93
CA LEU A 166 -15.63 14.58 16.62
C LEU A 166 -16.35 15.94 16.71
N PRO A 167 -16.18 16.82 15.74
CA PRO A 167 -16.94 18.08 15.64
C PRO A 167 -18.45 17.81 15.62
N LYS A 168 -19.23 18.72 16.20
CA LYS A 168 -20.71 18.59 16.29
C LYS A 168 -21.37 18.31 14.94
N HIS A 169 -20.89 18.95 13.88
CA HIS A 169 -21.40 18.71 12.51
C HIS A 169 -21.19 17.27 12.07
N THR A 170 -19.97 16.72 12.26
CA THR A 170 -19.67 15.33 11.91
C THR A 170 -20.48 14.33 12.71
N LYS A 171 -20.68 14.57 14.02
CA LYS A 171 -21.55 13.75 14.85
C LYS A 171 -22.99 13.71 14.35
N ARG A 172 -23.50 14.85 13.84
CA ARG A 172 -24.84 14.91 13.24
C ARG A 172 -24.92 14.07 11.97
N LEU A 173 -23.94 14.17 11.09
CA LEU A 173 -23.88 13.38 9.86
C LEU A 173 -23.83 11.87 10.13
N LEU A 174 -23.08 11.43 11.14
CA LEU A 174 -23.07 10.01 11.53
C LEU A 174 -24.47 9.52 11.93
N LYS A 175 -25.19 10.28 12.77
CA LYS A 175 -26.58 9.94 13.14
C LYS A 175 -27.55 9.87 11.96
N ASP A 176 -27.28 10.61 10.90
CA ASP A 176 -28.11 10.59 9.69
C ASP A 176 -27.79 9.39 8.78
N VAL A 177 -26.55 8.85 8.85
CA VAL A 177 -26.17 7.60 8.16
C VAL A 177 -26.88 6.40 8.77
N ASP A 178 -26.97 6.33 10.10
CA ASP A 178 -27.64 5.23 10.81
C ASP A 178 -29.16 5.15 10.56
N LYS A 179 -29.75 6.20 9.97
CA LYS A 179 -31.19 6.27 9.63
C LYS A 179 -31.51 5.82 8.21
N ARG A 180 -30.50 5.51 7.39
CA ARG A 180 -30.66 5.11 5.99
C ARG A 180 -30.45 3.62 5.80
#